data_ecc0909efb30936708b0033360596c64
#
_entry.id   ecc0909efb30936708b0033360596c64
#
_cell.length_a   1.000
_cell.length_b   1.000
_cell.length_c   1.000
_cell.angle_alpha   90.00
_cell.angle_beta   90.00
_cell.angle_gamma   90.00
#
_symmetry.space_group_name_H-M   'P 1'
#
loop_
_entity.id
_entity.type
_entity.pdbx_description
1 polymer ?
#
loop_
_entity_poly.entity_id
_entity_poly.type
_entity_poly.pdbx_seq_one_letter_code
_entity_poly.pdbx_strand_id
1 'polypeptide(L)'
;PKGIGLSVWRFNLGAGSEEQGRASQISRGTRTECFLTSDGIYDWTKQAGQRKFLRMAKQRGVPHFLAFLNSAPVYFTDNGLATNTGRGGTINLKDDCYDDFARFMATAMKGIEEHDGIHFDYICPVNEPDGHWNWQGPKQEGSPATNREIARLVRETSKEFQRQGVSTQILVNESSDLRCLLGIYETTWERGNTIRTFFSKDSTLTYLGETANVPRLMVGHSYWTNTPIPYMRRIREQLRDTIARYGLKFWQTELCIMGNDEEIGGGGGYDFTMKTALYVARVIHHDLVFADAESWSWWRSVGGDYKDGLIRVFSQDQMRTGGRAVDSRLMWALGNYSRFVRPGAVRYEVSSSEDFNPYGVMCSAYRNANGQWVAVAINYSQQAQDFSLHLKGTKTNEWKMYRTSDVEGETLKPVGTISDSTLLPPRSITTFVGQAL
;
A
#
# COMPACT_ATOMS: atom_id res chain seq x y z
N PRO A 1 8.38 7.58 -18.89
CA PRO A 1 7.84 6.20 -18.85
C PRO A 1 6.52 6.14 -19.59
N LYS A 2 6.24 5.02 -20.26
CA LYS A 2 4.97 4.83 -20.98
C LYS A 2 3.83 4.37 -20.04
N GLY A 3 4.16 3.93 -18.83
CA GLY A 3 3.21 3.48 -17.80
C GLY A 3 2.96 4.53 -16.73
N ILE A 4 2.43 4.07 -15.58
CA ILE A 4 2.07 4.93 -14.45
C ILE A 4 3.25 5.30 -13.54
N GLY A 5 4.44 4.76 -13.75
CA GLY A 5 5.66 5.17 -13.05
C GLY A 5 5.68 4.83 -11.57
N LEU A 6 5.28 3.63 -11.18
CA LEU A 6 5.33 3.19 -9.79
C LEU A 6 6.72 3.37 -9.17
N SER A 7 6.78 3.76 -7.90
CA SER A 7 8.02 4.00 -7.16
C SER A 7 8.28 2.93 -6.09
N VAL A 8 7.27 2.18 -5.68
CA VAL A 8 7.38 1.07 -4.74
C VAL A 8 6.70 -0.16 -5.34
N TRP A 9 7.33 -1.32 -5.21
CA TRP A 9 6.74 -2.63 -5.50
C TRP A 9 6.67 -3.45 -4.21
N ARG A 10 5.46 -3.82 -3.80
CA ARG A 10 5.22 -4.64 -2.60
C ARG A 10 5.11 -6.11 -3.01
N PHE A 11 5.79 -7.00 -2.28
CA PHE A 11 5.94 -8.41 -2.59
C PHE A 11 5.56 -9.28 -1.40
N ASN A 12 4.68 -10.27 -1.61
CA ASN A 12 4.29 -11.22 -0.59
C ASN A 12 5.28 -12.40 -0.49
N LEU A 13 5.89 -12.58 0.67
CA LEU A 13 6.60 -13.82 1.02
C LEU A 13 5.56 -14.85 1.48
N GLY A 14 5.29 -15.85 0.66
CA GLY A 14 4.27 -16.85 0.93
C GLY A 14 4.64 -17.81 2.04
N ALA A 15 3.62 -18.32 2.71
CA ALA A 15 3.75 -19.21 3.88
C ALA A 15 3.65 -20.72 3.54
N GLY A 16 3.30 -21.09 2.30
CA GLY A 16 3.25 -22.49 1.88
C GLY A 16 1.84 -23.08 1.78
N SER A 17 0.82 -22.24 1.67
CA SER A 17 -0.54 -22.73 1.45
C SER A 17 -0.73 -23.42 0.09
N GLU A 18 0.07 -23.11 -0.94
CA GLU A 18 -0.01 -23.80 -2.22
C GLU A 18 0.50 -25.25 -2.11
N GLU A 19 1.59 -25.50 -1.37
CA GLU A 19 2.11 -26.84 -1.11
C GLU A 19 1.12 -27.70 -0.34
N GLN A 20 0.34 -27.11 0.53
CA GLN A 20 -0.72 -27.81 1.27
C GLN A 20 -1.95 -28.12 0.39
N GLY A 21 -2.13 -27.40 -0.70
CA GLY A 21 -3.25 -27.62 -1.61
C GLY A 21 -4.60 -27.42 -0.89
N ARG A 22 -5.51 -28.39 -1.00
CA ARG A 22 -6.83 -28.32 -0.33
C ARG A 22 -6.75 -28.36 1.18
N ALA A 23 -5.72 -28.96 1.77
CA ALA A 23 -5.52 -29.00 3.20
C ALA A 23 -5.28 -27.62 3.82
N SER A 24 -4.77 -26.66 3.05
CA SER A 24 -4.65 -25.26 3.48
C SER A 24 -5.97 -24.58 3.82
N GLN A 25 -7.11 -25.13 3.40
CA GLN A 25 -8.46 -24.55 3.48
C GLN A 25 -8.64 -23.26 2.67
N ILE A 26 -7.62 -22.78 1.98
CA ILE A 26 -7.63 -21.57 1.15
C ILE A 26 -8.04 -21.93 -0.29
N SER A 27 -8.77 -21.06 -0.97
CA SER A 27 -9.11 -21.24 -2.37
C SER A 27 -7.86 -21.18 -3.26
N ARG A 28 -7.83 -21.99 -4.34
CA ARG A 28 -6.65 -22.14 -5.19
C ARG A 28 -6.05 -20.81 -5.72
N GLY A 29 -6.90 -19.84 -6.02
CA GLY A 29 -6.45 -18.58 -6.63
C GLY A 29 -5.75 -17.61 -5.68
N THR A 30 -5.71 -17.91 -4.37
CA THR A 30 -5.13 -17.05 -3.33
C THR A 30 -4.11 -17.77 -2.45
N ARG A 31 -3.76 -19.01 -2.80
CA ARG A 31 -2.66 -19.73 -2.16
C ARG A 31 -1.32 -19.18 -2.62
N THR A 32 -0.32 -19.31 -1.75
CA THR A 32 1.04 -18.88 -2.06
C THR A 32 2.06 -19.98 -1.76
N GLU A 33 3.11 -20.03 -2.57
CA GLU A 33 4.24 -20.94 -2.37
C GLU A 33 5.19 -20.38 -1.30
N CYS A 34 5.86 -21.25 -0.55
CA CYS A 34 6.93 -20.87 0.38
C CYS A 34 8.30 -21.27 -0.21
N PHE A 35 9.32 -20.43 -0.01
CA PHE A 35 10.70 -20.78 -0.38
C PHE A 35 11.27 -21.89 0.51
N LEU A 36 10.87 -21.93 1.79
CA LEU A 36 11.27 -22.99 2.71
C LEU A 36 10.43 -24.24 2.46
N THR A 37 11.09 -25.38 2.33
CA THR A 37 10.48 -26.69 2.16
C THR A 37 10.40 -27.46 3.49
N SER A 38 9.66 -28.56 3.53
CA SER A 38 9.44 -29.36 4.75
C SER A 38 10.70 -29.99 5.35
N ASP A 39 11.74 -30.16 4.55
CA ASP A 39 13.05 -30.69 4.95
C ASP A 39 14.05 -29.59 5.35
N GLY A 40 13.60 -28.33 5.43
CA GLY A 40 14.41 -27.20 5.84
C GLY A 40 15.32 -26.61 4.72
N ILE A 41 15.14 -27.06 3.49
CA ILE A 41 15.88 -26.57 2.32
C ILE A 41 15.13 -25.38 1.70
N TYR A 42 15.85 -24.45 1.08
CA TYR A 42 15.26 -23.34 0.33
C TYR A 42 15.20 -23.68 -1.17
N ASP A 43 13.99 -23.68 -1.72
CA ASP A 43 13.73 -23.88 -3.14
C ASP A 43 13.50 -22.53 -3.85
N TRP A 44 14.52 -22.03 -4.52
CA TRP A 44 14.49 -20.77 -5.26
C TRP A 44 13.79 -20.86 -6.62
N THR A 45 13.16 -21.97 -6.96
CA THR A 45 12.25 -22.06 -8.11
C THR A 45 10.84 -21.58 -7.79
N LYS A 46 10.50 -21.51 -6.50
CA LYS A 46 9.20 -21.08 -5.98
C LYS A 46 8.90 -19.62 -6.29
N GLN A 47 7.61 -19.28 -6.21
CA GLN A 47 7.06 -17.94 -6.47
C GLN A 47 7.50 -17.36 -7.83
N ALA A 48 7.72 -18.20 -8.83
CA ALA A 48 8.30 -17.84 -10.12
C ALA A 48 7.56 -16.68 -10.81
N GLY A 49 6.22 -16.65 -10.73
CA GLY A 49 5.37 -15.61 -11.29
C GLY A 49 5.60 -14.25 -10.62
N GLN A 50 5.55 -14.20 -9.28
CA GLN A 50 5.78 -12.97 -8.52
C GLN A 50 7.22 -12.46 -8.70
N ARG A 51 8.21 -13.35 -8.67
CA ARG A 51 9.62 -13.00 -8.90
C ARG A 51 9.86 -12.45 -10.31
N LYS A 52 9.16 -12.96 -11.32
CA LYS A 52 9.18 -12.38 -12.66
C LYS A 52 8.70 -10.92 -12.63
N PHE A 53 7.62 -10.63 -11.93
CA PHE A 53 7.15 -9.25 -11.78
C PHE A 53 8.15 -8.36 -11.03
N LEU A 54 8.82 -8.85 -9.98
CA LEU A 54 9.90 -8.10 -9.31
C LEU A 54 11.00 -7.69 -10.28
N ARG A 55 11.53 -8.64 -11.05
CA ARG A 55 12.57 -8.36 -12.06
C ARG A 55 12.09 -7.36 -13.11
N MET A 56 10.85 -7.52 -13.58
CA MET A 56 10.25 -6.61 -14.55
C MET A 56 10.03 -5.20 -13.98
N ALA A 57 9.67 -5.08 -12.70
CA ALA A 57 9.53 -3.81 -12.01
C ALA A 57 10.89 -3.08 -11.92
N LYS A 58 11.94 -3.78 -11.48
CA LYS A 58 13.31 -3.26 -11.45
C LYS A 58 13.80 -2.80 -12.82
N GLN A 59 13.61 -3.63 -13.85
CA GLN A 59 13.99 -3.28 -15.24
C GLN A 59 13.26 -2.05 -15.76
N ARG A 60 12.10 -1.71 -15.23
CA ARG A 60 11.32 -0.51 -15.57
C ARG A 60 11.59 0.67 -14.66
N GLY A 61 12.58 0.56 -13.77
CA GLY A 61 13.06 1.64 -12.93
C GLY A 61 12.22 1.89 -11.67
N VAL A 62 11.53 0.89 -11.15
CA VAL A 62 10.96 0.96 -9.77
C VAL A 62 12.13 0.97 -8.79
N PRO A 63 12.29 2.03 -7.99
CA PRO A 63 13.48 2.19 -7.16
C PRO A 63 13.40 1.46 -5.82
N HIS A 64 12.21 1.20 -5.27
CA HIS A 64 12.03 0.67 -3.93
C HIS A 64 11.21 -0.63 -3.92
N PHE A 65 11.61 -1.56 -3.05
CA PHE A 65 10.96 -2.84 -2.88
C PHE A 65 10.63 -3.07 -1.40
N LEU A 66 9.38 -3.50 -1.13
CA LEU A 66 8.87 -3.81 0.19
C LEU A 66 8.39 -5.26 0.20
N ALA A 67 8.94 -6.10 1.07
CA ALA A 67 8.43 -7.43 1.34
C ALA A 67 7.43 -7.41 2.51
N PHE A 68 6.41 -8.28 2.49
CA PHE A 68 5.51 -8.46 3.61
C PHE A 68 5.09 -9.91 3.75
N LEU A 69 4.63 -10.26 4.95
CA LEU A 69 4.17 -11.61 5.25
C LEU A 69 2.75 -11.57 5.83
N ASN A 70 1.86 -12.41 5.27
CA ASN A 70 0.53 -12.64 5.82
C ASN A 70 0.55 -13.66 6.97
N SER A 71 1.49 -14.59 6.94
CA SER A 71 1.67 -15.65 7.94
C SER A 71 3.13 -16.09 7.96
N ALA A 72 3.56 -16.67 9.08
CA ALA A 72 4.79 -17.46 9.12
C ALA A 72 4.66 -18.70 8.22
N PRO A 73 5.79 -19.26 7.71
CA PRO A 73 5.78 -20.56 7.04
C PRO A 73 5.01 -21.61 7.84
N VAL A 74 4.19 -22.42 7.17
CA VAL A 74 3.30 -23.42 7.81
C VAL A 74 4.01 -24.37 8.76
N TYR A 75 5.31 -24.59 8.56
CA TYR A 75 6.13 -25.43 9.43
C TYR A 75 6.34 -24.84 10.83
N PHE A 76 6.25 -23.51 10.96
CA PHE A 76 6.43 -22.77 12.21
C PHE A 76 5.12 -22.43 12.90
N THR A 77 3.96 -22.62 12.23
CA THR A 77 2.67 -22.26 12.79
C THR A 77 2.14 -23.29 13.78
N ASP A 78 1.42 -22.83 14.79
CA ASP A 78 0.85 -23.68 15.84
C ASP A 78 -0.15 -24.70 15.30
N ASN A 79 -1.00 -24.29 14.37
CA ASN A 79 -2.03 -25.14 13.80
C ASN A 79 -1.59 -25.86 12.50
N GLY A 80 -0.34 -25.65 12.07
CA GLY A 80 0.19 -26.20 10.82
C GLY A 80 -0.42 -25.60 9.55
N LEU A 81 -1.18 -24.48 9.65
CA LEU A 81 -1.81 -23.80 8.51
C LEU A 81 -1.29 -22.37 8.40
N ALA A 82 -1.37 -21.79 7.21
CA ALA A 82 -1.09 -20.38 6.96
C ALA A 82 -2.26 -19.45 7.32
N THR A 83 -3.25 -19.94 8.03
CA THR A 83 -4.43 -19.21 8.51
C THR A 83 -4.61 -19.43 9.99
N ASN A 84 -5.29 -18.50 10.64
CA ASN A 84 -5.55 -18.60 12.08
C ASN A 84 -6.84 -19.39 12.42
N THR A 85 -7.33 -20.21 11.51
CA THR A 85 -8.57 -20.97 11.67
C THR A 85 -8.60 -21.75 12.99
N GLY A 86 -9.67 -21.55 13.76
CA GLY A 86 -9.87 -22.21 15.05
C GLY A 86 -9.08 -21.63 16.22
N ARG A 87 -8.41 -20.48 16.04
CA ARG A 87 -7.59 -19.82 17.07
C ARG A 87 -8.17 -18.45 17.44
N GLY A 88 -7.66 -17.87 18.54
CA GLY A 88 -8.00 -16.51 19.00
C GLY A 88 -7.19 -15.41 18.31
N GLY A 89 -7.07 -14.26 18.97
CA GLY A 89 -6.40 -13.06 18.46
C GLY A 89 -4.87 -13.01 18.67
N THR A 90 -4.21 -14.15 18.88
CA THR A 90 -2.76 -14.28 19.08
C THR A 90 -2.07 -14.79 17.80
N ILE A 91 -0.79 -14.54 17.67
CA ILE A 91 -0.02 -14.95 16.49
C ILE A 91 -0.08 -16.48 16.29
N ASN A 92 -0.23 -16.90 15.04
CA ASN A 92 -0.17 -18.32 14.70
C ASN A 92 1.31 -18.72 14.47
N LEU A 93 2.09 -18.72 15.54
CA LEU A 93 3.51 -19.01 15.54
C LEU A 93 3.87 -19.76 16.82
N LYS A 94 4.52 -20.90 16.70
CA LYS A 94 5.03 -21.65 17.84
C LYS A 94 5.99 -20.81 18.67
N ASP A 95 5.93 -20.95 19.98
CA ASP A 95 6.74 -20.12 20.90
C ASP A 95 8.25 -20.30 20.72
N ASP A 96 8.67 -21.47 20.30
CA ASP A 96 10.07 -21.83 20.00
C ASP A 96 10.53 -21.55 18.55
N CYS A 97 9.66 -20.95 17.71
CA CYS A 97 9.96 -20.71 16.28
C CYS A 97 10.14 -19.21 15.91
N TYR A 98 10.24 -18.31 16.88
CA TYR A 98 10.44 -16.88 16.58
C TYR A 98 11.77 -16.59 15.90
N ASP A 99 12.84 -17.25 16.33
CA ASP A 99 14.17 -17.14 15.73
C ASP A 99 14.25 -17.85 14.36
N ASP A 100 13.55 -18.99 14.19
CA ASP A 100 13.42 -19.66 12.91
C ASP A 100 12.69 -18.80 11.89
N PHE A 101 11.62 -18.12 12.31
CA PHE A 101 10.89 -17.20 11.46
C PHE A 101 11.75 -15.96 11.10
N ALA A 102 12.49 -15.41 12.05
CA ALA A 102 13.45 -14.34 11.80
C ALA A 102 14.53 -14.79 10.79
N ARG A 103 15.05 -16.01 10.95
CA ARG A 103 16.04 -16.61 10.04
C ARG A 103 15.46 -16.81 8.64
N PHE A 104 14.20 -17.26 8.54
CA PHE A 104 13.51 -17.37 7.26
C PHE A 104 13.46 -16.03 6.52
N MET A 105 13.07 -14.94 7.22
CA MET A 105 13.02 -13.61 6.62
C MET A 105 14.40 -13.14 6.16
N ALA A 106 15.42 -13.29 6.99
CA ALA A 106 16.80 -12.92 6.63
C ALA A 106 17.30 -13.70 5.41
N THR A 107 17.07 -15.02 5.39
CA THR A 107 17.45 -15.87 4.27
C THR A 107 16.70 -15.52 3.00
N ALA A 108 15.39 -15.22 3.10
CA ALA A 108 14.59 -14.81 1.95
C ALA A 108 15.08 -13.49 1.33
N MET A 109 15.42 -12.50 2.17
CA MET A 109 15.96 -11.21 1.69
C MET A 109 17.26 -11.42 0.91
N LYS A 110 18.21 -12.18 1.47
CA LYS A 110 19.49 -12.48 0.82
C LYS A 110 19.33 -13.34 -0.44
N GLY A 111 18.49 -14.38 -0.37
CA GLY A 111 18.31 -15.30 -1.48
C GLY A 111 17.63 -14.63 -2.68
N ILE A 112 16.65 -13.76 -2.48
CA ILE A 112 16.04 -13.00 -3.59
C ILE A 112 17.05 -11.99 -4.15
N GLU A 113 17.89 -11.39 -3.33
CA GLU A 113 18.96 -10.51 -3.80
C GLU A 113 19.98 -11.28 -4.65
N GLU A 114 20.39 -12.45 -4.20
CA GLU A 114 21.32 -13.32 -4.91
C GLU A 114 20.76 -13.84 -6.24
N HIS A 115 19.52 -14.37 -6.24
CA HIS A 115 18.94 -15.04 -7.39
C HIS A 115 18.24 -14.10 -8.39
N ASP A 116 17.70 -12.97 -7.92
CA ASP A 116 16.92 -12.02 -8.76
C ASP A 116 17.58 -10.65 -8.88
N GLY A 117 18.62 -10.40 -8.09
CA GLY A 117 19.28 -9.10 -8.02
C GLY A 117 18.37 -8.00 -7.39
N ILE A 118 17.40 -8.38 -6.57
CA ILE A 118 16.46 -7.47 -5.94
C ILE A 118 16.85 -7.29 -4.46
N HIS A 119 17.30 -6.10 -4.11
CA HIS A 119 17.42 -5.68 -2.72
C HIS A 119 16.07 -5.16 -2.22
N PHE A 120 15.59 -5.67 -1.09
CA PHE A 120 14.42 -5.11 -0.41
C PHE A 120 14.85 -4.02 0.56
N ASP A 121 14.35 -2.81 0.34
CA ASP A 121 14.57 -1.69 1.26
C ASP A 121 13.84 -1.94 2.59
N TYR A 122 12.66 -2.58 2.52
CA TYR A 122 11.78 -2.80 3.67
C TYR A 122 11.19 -4.20 3.69
N ILE A 123 10.88 -4.67 4.92
CA ILE A 123 10.07 -5.85 5.17
C ILE A 123 9.07 -5.58 6.30
N CYS A 124 7.82 -6.02 6.14
CA CYS A 124 6.84 -6.06 7.22
C CYS A 124 6.59 -7.51 7.65
N PRO A 125 6.98 -7.91 8.87
CA PRO A 125 6.81 -9.28 9.36
C PRO A 125 5.36 -9.70 9.59
N VAL A 126 4.46 -8.74 9.82
CA VAL A 126 3.07 -9.00 10.22
C VAL A 126 2.12 -8.06 9.49
N ASN A 127 1.37 -8.62 8.55
CA ASN A 127 0.32 -7.91 7.84
C ASN A 127 -1.01 -8.02 8.59
N GLU A 128 -1.69 -6.89 8.81
CA GLU A 128 -3.02 -6.77 9.42
C GLU A 128 -3.19 -7.56 10.74
N PRO A 129 -2.32 -7.34 11.73
CA PRO A 129 -2.36 -8.07 13.01
C PRO A 129 -3.62 -7.81 13.82
N ASP A 130 -4.32 -6.74 13.56
CA ASP A 130 -5.58 -6.32 14.18
C ASP A 130 -6.77 -7.19 13.72
N GLY A 131 -6.68 -7.89 12.59
CA GLY A 131 -7.63 -8.91 12.15
C GLY A 131 -7.58 -10.18 12.99
N HIS A 132 -8.65 -10.95 13.03
CA HIS A 132 -8.67 -12.26 13.70
C HIS A 132 -8.15 -13.40 12.84
N TRP A 133 -8.37 -13.34 11.54
CA TRP A 133 -7.94 -14.31 10.53
C TRP A 133 -8.40 -15.77 10.80
N ASN A 134 -9.44 -15.93 11.64
CA ASN A 134 -9.94 -17.23 12.09
C ASN A 134 -11.23 -17.68 11.38
N TRP A 135 -11.48 -17.13 10.20
CA TRP A 135 -12.68 -17.43 9.41
C TRP A 135 -12.74 -18.89 8.98
N GLN A 136 -13.94 -19.41 8.94
CA GLN A 136 -14.21 -20.66 8.24
C GLN A 136 -14.16 -20.42 6.72
N GLY A 137 -13.43 -21.26 5.98
CA GLY A 137 -13.20 -21.06 4.55
C GLY A 137 -12.39 -19.79 4.25
N PRO A 138 -11.17 -19.67 4.78
CA PRO A 138 -10.34 -18.49 4.60
C PRO A 138 -10.03 -18.22 3.13
N LYS A 139 -9.98 -16.93 2.77
CA LYS A 139 -9.75 -16.50 1.39
C LYS A 139 -8.28 -16.33 1.06
N GLN A 140 -7.41 -16.24 2.06
CA GLN A 140 -5.98 -16.00 1.92
C GLN A 140 -5.23 -16.41 3.19
N GLU A 141 -3.92 -16.41 3.15
CA GLU A 141 -3.06 -16.52 4.33
C GLU A 141 -3.28 -15.31 5.24
N GLY A 142 -3.15 -15.51 6.56
CA GLY A 142 -3.30 -14.43 7.54
C GLY A 142 -3.14 -14.90 8.98
N SER A 143 -2.56 -14.06 9.81
CA SER A 143 -2.39 -14.28 11.24
C SER A 143 -2.58 -12.97 12.01
N PRO A 144 -3.38 -12.96 13.10
CA PRO A 144 -3.34 -11.86 14.03
C PRO A 144 -2.01 -11.87 14.79
N ALA A 145 -1.74 -10.79 15.50
CA ALA A 145 -0.66 -10.76 16.49
C ALA A 145 -0.94 -9.69 17.53
N THR A 146 -0.65 -9.99 18.79
CA THR A 146 -0.65 -8.98 19.85
C THR A 146 0.55 -8.06 19.72
N ASN A 147 0.47 -6.87 20.28
CA ASN A 147 1.58 -5.92 20.29
C ASN A 147 2.85 -6.47 20.94
N ARG A 148 2.71 -7.35 21.95
CA ARG A 148 3.85 -8.02 22.60
C ARG A 148 4.51 -9.04 21.68
N GLU A 149 3.73 -9.83 20.97
CA GLU A 149 4.22 -10.80 19.99
C GLU A 149 4.93 -10.10 18.83
N ILE A 150 4.35 -9.02 18.32
CA ILE A 150 5.00 -8.17 17.29
C ILE A 150 6.35 -7.63 17.79
N ALA A 151 6.38 -7.07 19.00
CA ALA A 151 7.61 -6.51 19.56
C ALA A 151 8.70 -7.59 19.73
N ARG A 152 8.33 -8.81 20.16
CA ARG A 152 9.25 -9.95 20.25
C ARG A 152 9.77 -10.32 18.86
N LEU A 153 8.88 -10.52 17.89
CA LEU A 153 9.24 -10.92 16.53
C LEU A 153 10.16 -9.89 15.86
N VAL A 154 9.85 -8.60 15.97
CA VAL A 154 10.66 -7.53 15.41
C VAL A 154 12.07 -7.51 16.04
N ARG A 155 12.19 -7.72 17.35
CA ARG A 155 13.51 -7.80 18.02
C ARG A 155 14.31 -9.01 17.57
N GLU A 156 13.70 -10.20 17.46
CA GLU A 156 14.37 -11.39 16.95
C GLU A 156 14.79 -11.21 15.49
N THR A 157 13.91 -10.62 14.65
CA THR A 157 14.24 -10.30 13.26
C THR A 157 15.39 -9.31 13.16
N SER A 158 15.40 -8.26 13.99
CA SER A 158 16.50 -7.29 14.03
C SER A 158 17.83 -7.93 14.42
N LYS A 159 17.86 -8.78 15.46
CA LYS A 159 19.07 -9.52 15.87
C LYS A 159 19.59 -10.40 14.73
N GLU A 160 18.69 -11.11 14.06
CA GLU A 160 19.06 -12.01 12.99
C GLU A 160 19.55 -11.27 11.74
N PHE A 161 18.94 -10.12 11.41
CA PHE A 161 19.39 -9.25 10.33
C PHE A 161 20.80 -8.72 10.60
N GLN A 162 21.07 -8.28 11.81
CA GLN A 162 22.43 -7.85 12.21
C GLN A 162 23.42 -9.01 12.12
N ARG A 163 23.05 -10.19 12.61
CA ARG A 163 23.90 -11.39 12.57
C ARG A 163 24.26 -11.80 11.14
N GLN A 164 23.32 -11.68 10.20
CA GLN A 164 23.50 -12.04 8.80
C GLN A 164 23.96 -10.90 7.89
N GLY A 165 24.08 -9.67 8.40
CA GLY A 165 24.43 -8.49 7.61
C GLY A 165 23.34 -8.05 6.63
N VAL A 166 22.05 -8.25 6.98
CA VAL A 166 20.90 -7.80 6.19
C VAL A 166 20.60 -6.34 6.52
N SER A 167 20.62 -5.47 5.52
CA SER A 167 20.39 -4.02 5.69
C SER A 167 18.93 -3.61 5.56
N THR A 168 18.03 -4.51 5.15
CA THR A 168 16.59 -4.28 5.00
C THR A 168 16.00 -3.69 6.29
N GLN A 169 15.18 -2.64 6.17
CA GLN A 169 14.50 -2.01 7.30
C GLN A 169 13.22 -2.78 7.65
N ILE A 170 12.96 -2.93 8.95
CA ILE A 170 11.80 -3.67 9.46
C ILE A 170 10.67 -2.68 9.75
N LEU A 171 9.61 -2.72 8.98
CA LEU A 171 8.35 -2.04 9.30
C LEU A 171 7.63 -2.86 10.37
N VAL A 172 7.21 -2.20 11.46
CA VAL A 172 6.78 -2.93 12.67
C VAL A 172 5.56 -3.81 12.41
N ASN A 173 4.52 -3.21 11.83
CA ASN A 173 3.29 -3.90 11.46
C ASN A 173 2.50 -3.05 10.44
N GLU A 174 1.64 -3.70 9.68
CA GLU A 174 0.69 -3.05 8.77
C GLU A 174 -0.72 -3.26 9.30
N SER A 175 -1.21 -2.38 10.21
CA SER A 175 -2.59 -2.46 10.70
C SER A 175 -3.58 -2.25 9.56
N SER A 176 -4.67 -3.02 9.53
CA SER A 176 -5.71 -2.92 8.49
C SER A 176 -6.52 -1.62 8.56
N ASP A 177 -6.56 -1.02 9.73
CA ASP A 177 -7.42 0.10 10.06
C ASP A 177 -6.64 1.23 10.74
N LEU A 178 -6.74 2.46 10.23
CA LEU A 178 -6.06 3.63 10.80
C LEU A 178 -6.43 3.90 12.26
N ARG A 179 -7.62 3.46 12.70
CA ARG A 179 -8.08 3.59 14.10
C ARG A 179 -7.23 2.76 15.04
N CYS A 180 -6.74 1.60 14.60
CA CYS A 180 -5.85 0.73 15.37
C CYS A 180 -4.45 1.34 15.56
N LEU A 181 -4.03 2.24 14.67
CA LEU A 181 -2.80 3.01 14.85
C LEU A 181 -2.94 3.99 16.03
N LEU A 182 -4.11 4.62 16.17
CA LEU A 182 -4.39 5.72 17.09
C LEU A 182 -4.85 5.27 18.48
N GLY A 183 -5.53 4.13 18.57
CA GLY A 183 -6.14 3.67 19.81
C GLY A 183 -6.57 2.22 19.76
N ILE A 184 -7.32 1.83 20.78
CA ILE A 184 -8.00 0.53 20.82
C ILE A 184 -9.35 0.73 20.12
N TYR A 185 -9.61 -0.10 19.11
CA TYR A 185 -10.85 -0.07 18.36
C TYR A 185 -11.51 -1.45 18.40
N GLU A 186 -12.80 -1.50 18.77
CA GLU A 186 -13.57 -2.74 18.94
C GLU A 186 -12.83 -3.77 19.82
N THR A 187 -12.46 -4.92 19.27
CA THR A 187 -11.83 -6.05 19.98
C THR A 187 -10.31 -6.06 19.92
N THR A 188 -9.68 -4.92 19.60
CA THR A 188 -8.22 -4.87 19.42
C THR A 188 -7.43 -4.47 20.67
N TRP A 189 -7.87 -4.93 21.87
CA TRP A 189 -7.27 -4.57 23.16
C TRP A 189 -5.75 -4.71 23.22
N GLU A 190 -5.21 -5.79 22.67
CA GLU A 190 -3.78 -6.07 22.68
C GLU A 190 -3.13 -5.87 21.30
N ARG A 191 -3.87 -5.34 20.31
CA ARG A 191 -3.48 -5.23 18.92
C ARG A 191 -3.66 -3.83 18.33
N GLY A 192 -4.19 -2.90 19.10
CA GLY A 192 -4.39 -1.49 18.73
C GLY A 192 -3.44 -0.54 19.45
N ASN A 193 -3.64 0.79 19.26
CA ASN A 193 -2.83 1.86 19.81
C ASN A 193 -1.33 1.72 19.46
N THR A 194 -1.06 1.28 18.25
CA THR A 194 0.25 0.76 17.84
C THR A 194 1.32 1.84 17.77
N ILE A 195 0.97 3.10 17.40
CA ILE A 195 1.92 4.21 17.41
C ILE A 195 2.50 4.41 18.81
N ARG A 196 1.65 4.56 19.82
CA ARG A 196 2.10 4.74 21.20
C ARG A 196 2.84 3.50 21.69
N THR A 197 2.28 2.33 21.43
CA THR A 197 2.80 1.05 21.92
C THR A 197 4.24 0.80 21.45
N PHE A 198 4.55 1.09 20.20
CA PHE A 198 5.87 0.78 19.65
C PHE A 198 6.86 1.96 19.70
N PHE A 199 6.38 3.20 19.82
CA PHE A 199 7.23 4.38 19.70
C PHE A 199 7.20 5.33 20.92
N SER A 200 6.42 5.02 21.97
CA SER A 200 6.55 5.71 23.26
C SER A 200 7.55 5.01 24.17
N LYS A 201 8.49 5.76 24.74
CA LYS A 201 9.45 5.22 25.73
C LYS A 201 8.77 4.71 27.00
N ASP A 202 7.55 5.16 27.29
CA ASP A 202 6.74 4.66 28.42
C ASP A 202 6.27 3.21 28.22
N SER A 203 6.26 2.73 26.97
CA SER A 203 5.85 1.38 26.61
C SER A 203 7.00 0.38 26.70
N THR A 204 7.62 0.26 27.87
CA THR A 204 8.92 -0.42 28.09
C THR A 204 9.02 -1.84 27.52
N LEU A 205 7.93 -2.63 27.55
CA LEU A 205 7.91 -4.01 27.02
C LEU A 205 7.82 -4.08 25.49
N THR A 206 7.25 -3.07 24.86
CA THR A 206 6.93 -3.08 23.43
C THR A 206 7.63 -1.98 22.63
N TYR A 207 8.36 -1.08 23.30
CA TYR A 207 9.09 0.00 22.65
C TYR A 207 10.13 -0.53 21.66
N LEU A 208 10.06 -0.05 20.43
CA LEU A 208 10.91 -0.45 19.30
C LEU A 208 11.68 0.71 18.67
N GLY A 209 11.47 1.93 19.15
CA GLY A 209 12.02 3.14 18.53
C GLY A 209 13.56 3.26 18.52
N GLU A 210 14.27 2.38 19.23
CA GLU A 210 15.73 2.28 19.25
C GLU A 210 16.23 0.90 18.78
N THR A 211 15.34 0.04 18.29
CA THR A 211 15.70 -1.28 17.74
C THR A 211 16.39 -1.09 16.39
N ALA A 212 17.52 -1.75 16.19
CA ALA A 212 18.24 -1.69 14.93
C ALA A 212 17.36 -2.17 13.76
N ASN A 213 17.60 -1.65 12.58
CA ASN A 213 16.78 -1.87 11.38
C ASN A 213 15.31 -1.39 11.48
N VAL A 214 14.86 -0.80 12.59
CA VAL A 214 13.51 -0.25 12.72
C VAL A 214 13.55 1.26 12.43
N PRO A 215 12.97 1.73 11.31
CA PRO A 215 12.97 3.14 10.97
C PRO A 215 11.93 3.92 11.80
N ARG A 216 12.08 5.25 11.85
CA ARG A 216 11.09 6.16 12.43
C ARG A 216 9.89 6.34 11.47
N LEU A 217 9.26 5.23 11.12
CA LEU A 217 8.22 5.14 10.12
C LEU A 217 7.10 4.23 10.62
N MET A 218 5.87 4.73 10.61
CA MET A 218 4.66 3.96 10.85
C MET A 218 3.97 3.68 9.53
N VAL A 219 3.43 2.48 9.39
CA VAL A 219 2.71 2.05 8.20
C VAL A 219 1.33 1.52 8.56
N GLY A 220 0.40 1.55 7.63
CA GLY A 220 -0.96 1.04 7.83
C GLY A 220 -1.82 1.15 6.59
N HIS A 221 -2.97 0.49 6.63
CA HIS A 221 -3.95 0.43 5.56
C HIS A 221 -5.10 1.40 5.83
N SER A 222 -5.66 2.00 4.78
CA SER A 222 -6.77 2.96 4.90
C SER A 222 -8.15 2.30 4.85
N TYR A 223 -8.27 1.00 5.17
CA TYR A 223 -9.55 0.32 5.18
C TYR A 223 -10.50 0.87 6.23
N TRP A 224 -11.80 0.77 5.98
CA TRP A 224 -12.91 1.11 6.90
C TRP A 224 -13.00 2.58 7.34
N THR A 225 -12.11 3.44 6.85
CA THR A 225 -12.02 4.86 7.25
C THR A 225 -12.31 5.85 6.12
N ASN A 226 -12.94 5.38 5.02
CA ASN A 226 -13.17 6.18 3.82
C ASN A 226 -14.58 6.77 3.75
N THR A 227 -15.48 6.38 4.64
CA THR A 227 -16.84 6.89 4.75
C THR A 227 -17.28 7.00 6.21
N PRO A 228 -18.15 7.96 6.57
CA PRO A 228 -18.54 9.13 5.79
C PRO A 228 -17.39 10.13 5.61
N ILE A 229 -17.47 11.00 4.59
CA ILE A 229 -16.36 11.89 4.21
C ILE A 229 -15.84 12.80 5.34
N PRO A 230 -16.67 13.42 6.19
CA PRO A 230 -16.15 14.21 7.31
C PRO A 230 -15.34 13.37 8.30
N TYR A 231 -15.68 12.11 8.45
CA TYR A 231 -14.93 11.16 9.27
C TYR A 231 -13.59 10.79 8.61
N MET A 232 -13.59 10.55 7.29
CA MET A 232 -12.38 10.27 6.53
C MET A 232 -11.31 11.34 6.74
N ARG A 233 -11.68 12.62 6.66
CA ARG A 233 -10.76 13.74 6.90
C ARG A 233 -10.28 13.76 8.35
N ARG A 234 -11.20 13.71 9.30
CA ARG A 234 -10.88 13.81 10.75
C ARG A 234 -9.91 12.75 11.22
N ILE A 235 -10.08 11.47 10.80
CA ILE A 235 -9.17 10.40 11.22
C ILE A 235 -7.75 10.60 10.68
N ARG A 236 -7.60 11.15 9.48
CA ARG A 236 -6.32 11.45 8.87
C ARG A 236 -5.61 12.64 9.54
N GLU A 237 -6.34 13.68 9.88
CA GLU A 237 -5.80 14.79 10.66
C GLU A 237 -5.32 14.31 12.04
N GLN A 238 -6.09 13.48 12.74
CA GLN A 238 -5.68 12.87 14.00
C GLN A 238 -4.42 12.00 13.85
N LEU A 239 -4.34 11.24 12.75
CA LEU A 239 -3.17 10.41 12.47
C LEU A 239 -1.93 11.28 12.23
N ARG A 240 -2.01 12.30 11.39
CA ARG A 240 -0.92 13.27 11.16
C ARG A 240 -0.40 13.86 12.47
N ASP A 241 -1.30 14.36 13.31
CA ASP A 241 -0.93 15.00 14.56
C ASP A 241 -0.30 14.03 15.55
N THR A 242 -0.76 12.76 15.55
CA THR A 242 -0.17 11.70 16.37
C THR A 242 1.21 11.29 15.84
N ILE A 243 1.34 11.08 14.54
CA ILE A 243 2.61 10.77 13.87
C ILE A 243 3.65 11.86 14.17
N ALA A 244 3.28 13.13 14.03
CA ALA A 244 4.16 14.26 14.32
C ALA A 244 4.59 14.29 15.80
N ARG A 245 3.68 14.03 16.74
CA ARG A 245 3.96 13.97 18.18
C ARG A 245 5.05 12.96 18.54
N TYR A 246 5.10 11.83 17.86
CA TYR A 246 6.12 10.80 18.05
C TYR A 246 7.34 10.95 17.14
N GLY A 247 7.42 12.01 16.32
CA GLY A 247 8.50 12.25 15.38
C GLY A 247 8.65 11.13 14.36
N LEU A 248 7.53 10.63 13.87
CA LEU A 248 7.46 9.56 12.88
C LEU A 248 7.08 10.11 11.50
N LYS A 249 7.24 9.27 10.50
CA LYS A 249 6.65 9.39 9.16
C LYS A 249 5.52 8.40 9.02
N PHE A 250 4.66 8.58 8.01
CA PHE A 250 3.56 7.65 7.74
C PHE A 250 3.55 7.24 6.27
N TRP A 251 3.35 5.94 6.02
CA TRP A 251 3.03 5.37 4.71
C TRP A 251 1.71 4.63 4.75
N GLN A 252 0.84 4.93 3.81
CA GLN A 252 -0.31 4.10 3.50
C GLN A 252 0.15 2.99 2.56
N THR A 253 0.14 1.74 3.03
CA THR A 253 0.77 0.60 2.35
C THR A 253 -0.19 -0.33 1.64
N GLU A 254 -1.49 -0.21 1.89
CA GLU A 254 -2.49 -1.01 1.18
C GLU A 254 -3.89 -0.39 1.24
N LEU A 255 -4.61 -0.44 0.12
CA LEU A 255 -6.04 -0.20 0.02
C LEU A 255 -6.59 -0.90 -1.22
N CYS A 256 -7.77 -1.52 -1.09
CA CYS A 256 -8.67 -1.89 -2.20
C CYS A 256 -10.11 -1.55 -1.85
N ILE A 257 -11.03 -1.80 -2.78
CA ILE A 257 -12.45 -1.60 -2.52
C ILE A 257 -13.01 -2.85 -1.84
N MET A 258 -13.47 -2.71 -0.60
CA MET A 258 -14.10 -3.78 0.17
C MET A 258 -15.49 -3.35 0.66
N GLY A 259 -16.32 -4.34 0.99
CA GLY A 259 -17.64 -4.11 1.57
C GLY A 259 -18.64 -3.44 0.61
N ASN A 260 -19.67 -2.89 1.20
CA ASN A 260 -20.72 -2.12 0.51
C ASN A 260 -20.53 -0.64 0.88
N ASP A 261 -20.19 0.16 -0.10
CA ASP A 261 -20.10 1.61 -0.01
C ASP A 261 -21.27 2.23 -0.77
N GLU A 262 -21.98 3.18 -0.17
CA GLU A 262 -23.19 3.79 -0.78
C GLU A 262 -22.88 4.46 -2.13
N GLU A 263 -21.66 5.02 -2.25
CA GLU A 263 -21.26 5.77 -3.44
C GLU A 263 -20.86 4.85 -4.61
N ILE A 264 -20.08 3.81 -4.34
CA ILE A 264 -19.50 2.95 -5.41
C ILE A 264 -19.95 1.50 -5.37
N GLY A 265 -20.69 1.10 -4.33
CA GLY A 265 -21.04 -0.29 -4.04
C GLY A 265 -19.83 -1.08 -3.56
N GLY A 266 -19.95 -2.40 -3.46
CA GLY A 266 -18.85 -3.27 -3.02
C GLY A 266 -17.75 -3.44 -4.07
N GLY A 267 -16.66 -4.12 -3.68
CA GLY A 267 -15.51 -4.40 -4.53
C GLY A 267 -15.75 -5.38 -5.67
N GLY A 268 -16.88 -6.14 -5.65
CA GLY A 268 -17.18 -7.13 -6.68
C GLY A 268 -17.47 -6.52 -8.05
N GLY A 269 -17.22 -7.30 -9.12
CA GLY A 269 -17.44 -6.90 -10.50
C GLY A 269 -16.34 -6.01 -11.07
N TYR A 270 -16.68 -5.26 -12.12
CA TYR A 270 -15.76 -4.38 -12.85
C TYR A 270 -16.27 -2.95 -12.86
N ASP A 271 -15.35 -2.01 -12.83
CA ASP A 271 -15.61 -0.62 -13.17
C ASP A 271 -14.44 -0.07 -13.99
N PHE A 272 -14.72 0.22 -15.25
CA PHE A 272 -13.75 0.83 -16.17
C PHE A 272 -13.98 2.34 -16.32
N THR A 273 -14.96 2.90 -15.60
CA THR A 273 -15.34 4.32 -15.63
C THR A 273 -14.55 5.14 -14.60
N MET A 274 -14.76 6.44 -14.61
CA MET A 274 -14.21 7.34 -13.61
C MET A 274 -14.88 7.21 -12.22
N LYS A 275 -15.94 6.41 -12.05
CA LYS A 275 -16.67 6.32 -10.78
C LYS A 275 -15.75 5.83 -9.64
N THR A 276 -15.21 4.61 -9.75
CA THR A 276 -14.27 4.07 -8.77
C THR A 276 -12.94 4.81 -8.78
N ALA A 277 -12.47 5.25 -9.94
CA ALA A 277 -11.23 5.98 -10.10
C ALA A 277 -11.22 7.31 -9.31
N LEU A 278 -12.30 8.08 -9.36
CA LEU A 278 -12.45 9.33 -8.61
C LEU A 278 -12.60 9.08 -7.11
N TYR A 279 -13.37 8.05 -6.72
CA TYR A 279 -13.46 7.67 -5.31
C TYR A 279 -12.07 7.40 -4.72
N VAL A 280 -11.28 6.58 -5.41
CA VAL A 280 -9.91 6.26 -4.96
C VAL A 280 -9.00 7.49 -5.02
N ALA A 281 -9.09 8.33 -6.05
CA ALA A 281 -8.32 9.57 -6.14
C ALA A 281 -8.62 10.52 -4.97
N ARG A 282 -9.87 10.58 -4.50
CA ARG A 282 -10.25 11.32 -3.29
C ARG A 282 -9.61 10.73 -2.04
N VAL A 283 -9.54 9.41 -1.92
CA VAL A 283 -8.83 8.75 -0.80
C VAL A 283 -7.34 9.05 -0.85
N ILE A 284 -6.70 8.94 -2.04
CA ILE A 284 -5.30 9.33 -2.23
C ILE A 284 -5.06 10.77 -1.78
N HIS A 285 -5.93 11.69 -2.22
CA HIS A 285 -5.82 13.10 -1.82
C HIS A 285 -5.88 13.26 -0.30
N HIS A 286 -6.83 12.57 0.37
CA HIS A 286 -6.98 12.67 1.83
C HIS A 286 -5.78 12.08 2.57
N ASP A 287 -5.28 10.93 2.14
CA ASP A 287 -4.11 10.31 2.77
C ASP A 287 -2.84 11.17 2.59
N LEU A 288 -2.61 11.73 1.40
CA LEU A 288 -1.45 12.57 1.14
C LEU A 288 -1.54 13.95 1.81
N VAL A 289 -2.74 14.57 1.81
CA VAL A 289 -2.89 15.97 2.26
C VAL A 289 -3.21 16.06 3.75
N PHE A 290 -4.09 15.22 4.27
CA PHE A 290 -4.56 15.31 5.65
C PHE A 290 -3.85 14.35 6.60
N ALA A 291 -3.40 13.17 6.14
CA ALA A 291 -2.56 12.29 6.94
C ALA A 291 -1.05 12.54 6.74
N ASP A 292 -0.68 13.37 5.77
CA ASP A 292 0.71 13.64 5.39
C ASP A 292 1.48 12.37 5.03
N ALA A 293 0.81 11.43 4.36
CA ALA A 293 1.41 10.19 3.93
C ALA A 293 2.53 10.44 2.91
N GLU A 294 3.72 9.88 3.15
CA GLU A 294 4.87 10.00 2.24
C GLU A 294 4.89 8.90 1.16
N SER A 295 4.08 7.85 1.31
CA SER A 295 3.88 6.79 0.32
C SER A 295 2.43 6.35 0.30
N TRP A 296 1.96 5.92 -0.86
CA TRP A 296 0.61 5.41 -1.03
C TRP A 296 0.59 4.22 -1.97
N SER A 297 0.02 3.09 -1.53
CA SER A 297 -0.02 1.84 -2.26
C SER A 297 -1.43 1.32 -2.44
N TRP A 298 -1.64 0.67 -3.58
CA TRP A 298 -2.90 0.04 -3.96
C TRP A 298 -2.79 -1.49 -3.95
N TRP A 299 -3.77 -2.16 -3.45
CA TRP A 299 -4.00 -3.58 -3.57
C TRP A 299 -5.09 -3.85 -4.65
N ARG A 300 -4.79 -4.41 -5.83
CA ARG A 300 -3.53 -5.00 -6.29
C ARG A 300 -3.26 -4.61 -7.76
N SER A 301 -2.07 -4.90 -8.26
CA SER A 301 -1.68 -4.56 -9.64
C SER A 301 -2.49 -5.29 -10.70
N VAL A 302 -2.75 -6.59 -10.52
CA VAL A 302 -3.54 -7.43 -11.43
C VAL A 302 -4.72 -8.04 -10.68
N GLY A 303 -5.93 -7.77 -11.10
CA GLY A 303 -7.15 -8.23 -10.46
C GLY A 303 -7.89 -9.30 -11.27
N GLY A 304 -8.64 -10.11 -10.54
CA GLY A 304 -9.62 -11.08 -11.05
C GLY A 304 -11.03 -10.47 -11.16
N ASP A 305 -11.98 -10.88 -10.29
CA ASP A 305 -13.41 -10.48 -10.34
C ASP A 305 -13.76 -9.30 -9.41
N TYR A 306 -12.76 -8.47 -9.08
CA TYR A 306 -12.90 -7.34 -8.19
C TYR A 306 -12.47 -6.03 -8.86
N LYS A 307 -13.04 -4.91 -8.44
CA LYS A 307 -12.65 -3.56 -8.86
C LYS A 307 -11.23 -3.18 -8.42
N ASP A 308 -10.56 -4.03 -7.66
CA ASP A 308 -9.24 -3.81 -7.09
C ASP A 308 -8.09 -3.93 -8.10
N GLY A 309 -8.26 -4.67 -9.21
CA GLY A 309 -7.21 -4.78 -10.21
C GLY A 309 -6.95 -3.46 -10.96
N LEU A 310 -5.72 -2.92 -10.88
CA LEU A 310 -5.29 -1.83 -11.78
C LEU A 310 -5.34 -2.29 -13.24
N ILE A 311 -4.89 -3.53 -13.47
CA ILE A 311 -4.98 -4.23 -14.75
C ILE A 311 -5.91 -5.42 -14.57
N ARG A 312 -6.84 -5.56 -15.49
CA ARG A 312 -7.75 -6.66 -15.56
C ARG A 312 -7.27 -7.69 -16.56
N VAL A 313 -7.28 -8.97 -16.19
CA VAL A 313 -6.97 -10.05 -17.12
C VAL A 313 -8.20 -10.91 -17.33
N PHE A 314 -8.60 -11.05 -18.58
CA PHE A 314 -9.67 -11.93 -19.02
C PHE A 314 -9.06 -13.18 -19.63
N SER A 315 -9.42 -14.35 -19.12
CA SER A 315 -8.96 -15.65 -19.61
C SER A 315 -10.08 -16.67 -19.50
N GLN A 316 -10.16 -17.56 -20.49
CA GLN A 316 -11.16 -18.64 -20.51
C GLN A 316 -10.74 -19.85 -19.66
N ASP A 317 -9.45 -19.98 -19.35
CA ASP A 317 -8.86 -21.15 -18.71
C ASP A 317 -8.11 -20.82 -17.40
N GLN A 318 -8.56 -19.83 -16.68
CA GLN A 318 -7.93 -19.35 -15.44
C GLN A 318 -6.48 -18.90 -15.65
N MET A 319 -6.19 -18.29 -16.78
CA MET A 319 -4.88 -17.75 -17.16
C MET A 319 -3.77 -18.80 -17.40
N ARG A 320 -4.13 -20.04 -17.64
CA ARG A 320 -3.12 -21.09 -17.91
C ARG A 320 -2.45 -20.96 -19.27
N THR A 321 -3.20 -20.55 -20.29
CA THR A 321 -2.71 -20.44 -21.67
C THR A 321 -2.63 -19.01 -22.20
N GLY A 322 -3.04 -18.04 -21.41
CA GLY A 322 -3.02 -16.64 -21.77
C GLY A 322 -4.32 -15.92 -21.51
N GLY A 323 -4.44 -14.71 -21.99
CA GLY A 323 -5.61 -13.88 -21.81
C GLY A 323 -5.43 -12.47 -22.38
N ARG A 324 -6.50 -11.66 -22.34
CA ARG A 324 -6.44 -10.25 -22.69
C ARG A 324 -6.29 -9.41 -21.44
N ALA A 325 -5.25 -8.59 -21.37
CA ALA A 325 -5.08 -7.59 -20.33
C ALA A 325 -5.75 -6.27 -20.74
N VAL A 326 -6.50 -5.66 -19.82
CA VAL A 326 -7.16 -4.38 -20.00
C VAL A 326 -6.86 -3.51 -18.79
N ASP A 327 -6.43 -2.29 -19.05
CA ASP A 327 -6.21 -1.26 -18.03
C ASP A 327 -7.53 -0.66 -17.54
N SER A 328 -7.51 -0.09 -16.34
CA SER A 328 -8.67 0.57 -15.74
C SER A 328 -8.45 2.08 -15.62
N ARG A 329 -9.52 2.84 -15.50
CA ARG A 329 -9.43 4.27 -15.14
C ARG A 329 -8.76 4.45 -13.77
N LEU A 330 -8.95 3.50 -12.86
CA LEU A 330 -8.28 3.45 -11.57
C LEU A 330 -6.75 3.43 -11.70
N MET A 331 -6.19 2.61 -12.61
CA MET A 331 -4.76 2.60 -12.87
C MET A 331 -4.25 3.98 -13.29
N TRP A 332 -4.99 4.65 -14.18
CA TRP A 332 -4.59 5.96 -14.68
C TRP A 332 -4.82 7.07 -13.65
N ALA A 333 -5.83 6.95 -12.77
CA ALA A 333 -6.01 7.83 -11.63
C ALA A 333 -4.82 7.78 -10.67
N LEU A 334 -4.34 6.58 -10.33
CA LEU A 334 -3.09 6.42 -9.58
C LEU A 334 -1.92 7.01 -10.36
N GLY A 335 -1.87 6.81 -11.67
CA GLY A 335 -0.85 7.34 -12.57
C GLY A 335 -0.78 8.86 -12.61
N ASN A 336 -1.89 9.58 -12.36
CA ASN A 336 -1.88 11.05 -12.23
C ASN A 336 -1.01 11.53 -11.07
N TYR A 337 -0.82 10.70 -10.06
CA TYR A 337 0.14 10.94 -8.97
C TYR A 337 1.49 10.29 -9.26
N SER A 338 1.53 8.97 -9.37
CA SER A 338 2.77 8.18 -9.32
C SER A 338 3.74 8.46 -10.46
N ARG A 339 3.24 8.84 -11.64
CA ARG A 339 4.10 9.16 -12.80
C ARG A 339 4.85 10.47 -12.65
N PHE A 340 4.27 11.42 -11.92
CA PHE A 340 4.75 12.80 -11.89
C PHE A 340 5.29 13.21 -10.52
N VAL A 341 4.68 12.76 -9.42
CA VAL A 341 5.20 12.95 -8.06
C VAL A 341 6.21 11.85 -7.79
N ARG A 342 7.48 12.22 -7.70
CA ARG A 342 8.58 11.24 -7.67
C ARG A 342 9.22 11.15 -6.27
N PRO A 343 9.91 10.04 -5.95
CA PRO A 343 10.65 9.93 -4.69
C PRO A 343 11.51 11.16 -4.40
N GLY A 344 11.45 11.67 -3.18
CA GLY A 344 12.08 12.92 -2.77
C GLY A 344 11.28 14.17 -3.09
N ALA A 345 10.06 14.05 -3.62
CA ALA A 345 9.16 15.20 -3.76
C ALA A 345 8.73 15.74 -2.39
N VAL A 346 8.61 17.05 -2.30
CA VAL A 346 8.08 17.74 -1.12
C VAL A 346 6.66 18.22 -1.46
N ARG A 347 5.70 17.92 -0.59
CA ARG A 347 4.34 18.44 -0.70
C ARG A 347 4.29 19.89 -0.21
N TYR A 348 3.58 20.72 -0.93
CA TYR A 348 3.33 22.12 -0.58
C TYR A 348 1.88 22.34 -0.19
N GLU A 349 1.66 23.27 0.71
CA GLU A 349 0.32 23.71 1.08
C GLU A 349 -0.36 24.37 -0.11
N VAL A 350 -1.64 24.04 -0.31
CA VAL A 350 -2.50 24.64 -1.32
C VAL A 350 -3.57 25.45 -0.62
N SER A 351 -3.63 26.76 -0.89
CA SER A 351 -4.75 27.61 -0.50
C SER A 351 -5.72 27.73 -1.68
N SER A 352 -7.00 27.55 -1.42
CA SER A 352 -8.07 27.71 -2.41
C SER A 352 -8.83 29.02 -2.14
N SER A 353 -9.43 29.60 -3.18
CA SER A 353 -10.40 30.70 -3.07
C SER A 353 -11.74 30.23 -2.49
N GLU A 354 -12.00 28.94 -2.52
CA GLU A 354 -13.23 28.32 -2.03
C GLU A 354 -12.93 27.36 -0.87
N ASP A 355 -13.94 27.11 -0.04
CA ASP A 355 -13.87 26.11 1.01
C ASP A 355 -13.67 24.72 0.45
N PHE A 356 -12.98 23.88 1.21
CA PHE A 356 -12.72 22.49 0.80
C PHE A 356 -14.03 21.72 0.59
N ASN A 357 -14.25 21.26 -0.64
CA ASN A 357 -15.38 20.45 -1.03
C ASN A 357 -14.91 19.11 -1.62
N PRO A 358 -15.09 17.97 -0.93
CA PRO A 358 -14.69 16.65 -1.40
C PRO A 358 -15.51 16.11 -2.58
N TYR A 359 -16.60 16.79 -2.93
CA TYR A 359 -17.43 16.53 -4.12
C TYR A 359 -17.22 17.56 -5.24
N GLY A 360 -16.36 18.54 -5.02
CA GLY A 360 -16.00 19.59 -5.97
C GLY A 360 -14.58 19.40 -6.52
N VAL A 361 -13.82 20.48 -6.53
CA VAL A 361 -12.41 20.47 -6.93
C VAL A 361 -11.51 20.28 -5.70
N MET A 362 -10.62 19.29 -5.77
CA MET A 362 -9.55 19.06 -4.80
C MET A 362 -8.22 19.21 -5.50
N CYS A 363 -7.27 19.93 -4.91
CA CYS A 363 -5.94 20.13 -5.48
C CYS A 363 -4.84 19.85 -4.45
N SER A 364 -3.76 19.20 -4.89
CA SER A 364 -2.54 19.02 -4.12
C SER A 364 -1.32 19.39 -4.96
N ALA A 365 -0.27 19.92 -4.33
CA ALA A 365 0.90 20.44 -5.01
C ALA A 365 2.20 19.86 -4.43
N TYR A 366 3.14 19.59 -5.31
CA TYR A 366 4.42 18.97 -5.00
C TYR A 366 5.56 19.62 -5.78
N ARG A 367 6.76 19.54 -5.22
CA ARG A 367 7.99 19.90 -5.92
C ARG A 367 8.95 18.72 -5.87
N ASN A 368 9.27 18.19 -7.03
CA ASN A 368 10.23 17.11 -7.18
C ASN A 368 11.67 17.58 -6.88
N ALA A 369 12.57 16.66 -6.56
CA ALA A 369 13.96 16.95 -6.26
C ALA A 369 14.71 17.65 -7.42
N ASN A 370 14.27 17.44 -8.67
CA ASN A 370 14.80 18.12 -9.85
C ASN A 370 14.22 19.55 -10.06
N GLY A 371 13.47 20.08 -9.10
CA GLY A 371 12.87 21.41 -9.16
C GLY A 371 11.53 21.50 -9.90
N GLN A 372 11.08 20.41 -10.52
CA GLN A 372 9.81 20.37 -11.25
C GLN A 372 8.62 20.46 -10.28
N TRP A 373 7.69 21.34 -10.60
CA TRP A 373 6.42 21.47 -9.90
C TRP A 373 5.38 20.53 -10.49
N VAL A 374 4.58 19.94 -9.62
CA VAL A 374 3.46 19.05 -9.98
C VAL A 374 2.25 19.48 -9.17
N ALA A 375 1.13 19.72 -9.82
CA ALA A 375 -0.15 19.87 -9.15
C ALA A 375 -1.14 18.83 -9.70
N VAL A 376 -1.90 18.19 -8.81
CA VAL A 376 -2.94 17.23 -9.19
C VAL A 376 -4.28 17.80 -8.77
N ALA A 377 -5.12 18.12 -9.74
CA ALA A 377 -6.49 18.61 -9.54
C ALA A 377 -7.49 17.51 -9.90
N ILE A 378 -8.39 17.22 -8.98
CA ILE A 378 -9.51 16.28 -9.13
C ILE A 378 -10.78 17.11 -9.25
N ASN A 379 -11.46 17.09 -10.38
CA ASN A 379 -12.83 17.57 -10.47
C ASN A 379 -13.79 16.41 -10.24
N TYR A 380 -14.29 16.28 -9.02
CA TYR A 380 -15.22 15.23 -8.62
C TYR A 380 -16.66 15.50 -9.07
N SER A 381 -16.98 16.76 -9.38
CA SER A 381 -18.33 17.21 -9.71
C SER A 381 -18.78 16.78 -11.11
N GLN A 382 -20.08 16.90 -11.34
CA GLN A 382 -20.71 16.66 -12.65
C GLN A 382 -20.62 17.89 -13.58
N GLN A 383 -19.99 18.97 -13.14
CA GLN A 383 -19.90 20.25 -13.84
C GLN A 383 -18.45 20.53 -14.22
N ALA A 384 -18.24 21.19 -15.34
CA ALA A 384 -16.94 21.78 -15.64
C ALA A 384 -16.65 22.91 -14.64
N GLN A 385 -15.39 23.06 -14.24
CA GLN A 385 -14.97 24.02 -13.21
C GLN A 385 -13.85 24.90 -13.75
N ASP A 386 -13.99 26.21 -13.61
CA ASP A 386 -12.90 27.13 -13.84
C ASP A 386 -11.77 26.88 -12.83
N PHE A 387 -10.55 26.83 -13.31
CA PHE A 387 -9.40 26.51 -12.47
C PHE A 387 -8.20 27.36 -12.86
N SER A 388 -7.57 27.99 -11.91
CA SER A 388 -6.32 28.70 -12.07
C SER A 388 -5.28 28.21 -11.06
N LEU A 389 -4.00 28.22 -11.45
CA LEU A 389 -2.91 27.70 -10.63
C LEU A 389 -1.80 28.76 -10.53
N HIS A 390 -1.56 29.24 -9.32
CA HIS A 390 -0.54 30.22 -9.02
C HIS A 390 0.45 29.72 -7.97
N LEU A 391 1.74 29.90 -8.22
CA LEU A 391 2.80 29.63 -7.24
C LEU A 391 3.15 30.89 -6.48
N LYS A 392 3.06 30.84 -5.14
CA LYS A 392 3.46 31.97 -4.29
C LYS A 392 5.00 32.06 -4.26
N GLY A 393 5.55 33.22 -4.62
CA GLY A 393 6.98 33.49 -4.53
C GLY A 393 7.83 32.98 -5.71
N THR A 394 7.22 32.35 -6.70
CA THR A 394 7.90 31.95 -7.95
C THR A 394 6.91 31.94 -9.11
N LYS A 395 7.41 31.80 -10.32
CA LYS A 395 6.59 31.68 -11.53
C LYS A 395 6.98 30.43 -12.32
N THR A 396 6.04 29.93 -13.09
CA THR A 396 6.30 28.95 -14.17
C THR A 396 5.96 29.62 -15.48
N ASN A 397 6.68 29.25 -16.56
CA ASN A 397 6.34 29.76 -17.89
C ASN A 397 5.02 29.17 -18.39
N GLU A 398 4.87 27.89 -18.20
CA GLU A 398 3.70 27.14 -18.64
C GLU A 398 3.53 25.87 -17.79
N TRP A 399 2.31 25.35 -17.77
CA TRP A 399 1.96 24.07 -17.20
C TRP A 399 1.55 23.09 -18.29
N LYS A 400 2.26 21.99 -18.44
CA LYS A 400 1.82 20.84 -19.25
C LYS A 400 0.75 20.07 -18.52
N MET A 401 -0.36 19.80 -19.19
CA MET A 401 -1.50 19.09 -18.60
C MET A 401 -1.58 17.65 -19.08
N TYR A 402 -1.82 16.73 -18.13
CA TYR A 402 -2.09 15.31 -18.39
C TYR A 402 -3.42 14.94 -17.74
N ARG A 403 -4.33 14.30 -18.49
CA ARG A 403 -5.70 14.04 -18.01
C ARG A 403 -6.08 12.59 -18.05
N THR A 404 -6.90 12.22 -17.05
CA THR A 404 -7.68 10.99 -17.01
C THR A 404 -9.16 11.35 -16.82
N SER A 405 -10.02 10.85 -17.71
CA SER A 405 -11.47 11.08 -17.68
C SER A 405 -12.21 9.92 -18.35
N ASP A 406 -13.54 10.00 -18.44
CA ASP A 406 -14.35 9.04 -19.21
C ASP A 406 -14.29 9.26 -20.72
N VAL A 407 -13.71 10.37 -21.17
CA VAL A 407 -13.51 10.64 -22.61
C VAL A 407 -12.56 9.59 -23.20
N GLU A 408 -12.91 9.07 -24.37
CA GLU A 408 -12.08 8.09 -25.08
C GLU A 408 -10.68 8.64 -25.35
N GLY A 409 -9.66 7.85 -25.03
CA GLY A 409 -8.24 8.24 -25.19
C GLY A 409 -7.70 9.12 -24.07
N GLU A 410 -8.49 9.66 -23.15
CA GLU A 410 -8.01 10.42 -22.00
C GLU A 410 -7.62 9.49 -20.83
N THR A 411 -6.52 8.76 -20.99
CA THR A 411 -5.89 7.89 -20.01
C THR A 411 -4.48 8.36 -19.73
N LEU A 412 -4.35 9.36 -18.86
CA LEU A 412 -3.10 10.06 -18.55
C LEU A 412 -2.45 10.67 -19.81
N LYS A 413 -3.26 11.18 -20.72
CA LYS A 413 -2.81 11.78 -21.98
C LYS A 413 -2.44 13.24 -21.81
N PRO A 414 -1.42 13.72 -22.54
CA PRO A 414 -1.19 15.16 -22.66
C PRO A 414 -2.38 15.81 -23.37
N VAL A 415 -2.92 16.87 -22.77
CA VAL A 415 -4.09 17.60 -23.30
C VAL A 415 -3.80 19.08 -23.58
N GLY A 416 -2.53 19.47 -23.58
CA GLY A 416 -2.08 20.81 -23.89
C GLY A 416 -1.28 21.47 -22.77
N THR A 417 -1.10 22.76 -22.91
CA THR A 417 -0.41 23.63 -21.95
C THR A 417 -1.27 24.84 -21.60
N ILE A 418 -1.05 25.39 -20.40
CA ILE A 418 -1.67 26.64 -19.95
C ILE A 418 -0.61 27.55 -19.33
N SER A 419 -0.86 28.86 -19.37
CA SER A 419 -0.08 29.84 -18.60
C SER A 419 -0.61 29.99 -17.18
N ASP A 420 -1.92 30.11 -16.99
CA ASP A 420 -2.53 30.38 -15.69
C ASP A 420 -3.90 29.77 -15.42
N SER A 421 -4.79 29.67 -16.39
CA SER A 421 -6.16 29.19 -16.21
C SER A 421 -6.59 28.16 -17.23
N THR A 422 -7.54 27.32 -16.86
CA THR A 422 -8.16 26.29 -17.70
C THR A 422 -9.54 25.91 -17.18
N LEU A 423 -10.29 25.18 -17.99
CA LEU A 423 -11.52 24.50 -17.59
C LEU A 423 -11.20 23.05 -17.25
N LEU A 424 -11.49 22.62 -16.02
CA LEU A 424 -11.45 21.22 -15.63
C LEU A 424 -12.75 20.53 -16.04
N PRO A 425 -12.72 19.56 -16.96
CA PRO A 425 -13.93 18.84 -17.34
C PRO A 425 -14.58 18.14 -16.14
N PRO A 426 -15.90 17.85 -16.21
CA PRO A 426 -16.57 17.05 -15.19
C PRO A 426 -15.87 15.70 -15.01
N ARG A 427 -15.89 15.18 -13.80
CA ARG A 427 -15.43 13.81 -13.51
C ARG A 427 -14.06 13.50 -14.09
N SER A 428 -13.06 14.35 -13.79
CA SER A 428 -11.71 14.22 -14.35
C SER A 428 -10.62 14.42 -13.31
N ILE A 429 -9.43 13.91 -13.63
CA ILE A 429 -8.20 14.16 -12.88
C ILE A 429 -7.20 14.78 -13.86
N THR A 430 -6.70 15.96 -13.55
CA THR A 430 -5.71 16.65 -14.37
C THR A 430 -4.43 16.89 -13.56
N THR A 431 -3.31 16.40 -14.07
CA THR A 431 -1.98 16.69 -13.51
C THR A 431 -1.31 17.77 -14.31
N PHE A 432 -0.86 18.80 -13.61
CA PHE A 432 -0.12 19.94 -14.14
C PHE A 432 1.36 19.76 -13.81
N VAL A 433 2.21 19.95 -14.80
CA VAL A 433 3.66 19.79 -14.66
C VAL A 433 4.34 21.04 -15.20
N GLY A 434 5.06 21.76 -14.32
CA GLY A 434 5.74 23.01 -14.65
C GLY A 434 7.19 23.05 -14.17
N GLN A 435 8.00 23.91 -14.77
CA GLN A 435 9.34 24.23 -14.29
C GLN A 435 9.31 25.63 -13.67
N ALA A 436 9.97 25.79 -12.52
CA ALA A 436 10.21 27.12 -11.97
C ALA A 436 11.13 27.92 -12.90
N LEU A 437 10.85 29.22 -13.04
CA LEU A 437 11.72 30.18 -13.69
C LEU A 437 12.92 30.53 -12.82
#